data_8a2f8a31d393dd723653c9f6a109121c
#
_entry.id   8a2f8a31d393dd723653c9f6a109121c
#
_cell.length_a   1.000
_cell.length_b   1.000
_cell.length_c   1.000
_cell.angle_alpha   90.00
_cell.angle_beta   90.00
_cell.angle_gamma   90.00
#
_symmetry.space_group_name_H-M   'P 1'
#
loop_
_entity.id
_entity.type
_entity.pdbx_description
1 polymer ?
#
loop_
_entity_poly.entity_id
_entity_poly.type
_entity_poly.pdbx_seq_one_letter_code
_entity_poly.pdbx_strand_id
1 'polypeptide(L)'
;MLIMVTGGLSSGKTRFALSYASRLAREGIYVAATDNHDRLDELRAPARLRTIHINAGHSLPDVLDHINRESNLFAAERRIVVIDSLTAWLAGEMKSCWNTADRIKIKAKVELLKEVIVSYQGLLLIVTNEMHGSLHPSKEEKCFVSWMADVNHLIASRSDQVFVLNSGIAAEVSKGQIRY
;
A
#
# COMPACT_ATOMS: atom_id res chain seq x y z
N MET A 1 -8.80 -5.20 10.45
CA MET A 1 -7.39 -5.59 10.69
C MET A 1 -6.51 -4.96 9.61
N LEU A 2 -5.52 -4.20 10.01
CA LEU A 2 -4.57 -3.53 9.12
C LEU A 2 -3.17 -4.16 9.26
N ILE A 3 -2.54 -4.49 8.14
CA ILE A 3 -1.22 -5.11 8.09
C ILE A 3 -0.32 -4.28 7.19
N MET A 4 0.85 -3.91 7.70
CA MET A 4 1.87 -3.20 6.94
C MET A 4 3.03 -4.13 6.58
N VAL A 5 3.46 -4.08 5.34
CA VAL A 5 4.66 -4.77 4.85
C VAL A 5 5.60 -3.73 4.24
N THR A 6 6.74 -3.50 4.88
CA THR A 6 7.73 -2.50 4.43
C THR A 6 9.11 -3.10 4.24
N GLY A 7 10.03 -2.33 3.70
CA GLY A 7 11.43 -2.73 3.47
C GLY A 7 12.00 -2.14 2.18
N GLY A 8 13.27 -2.41 1.91
CA GLY A 8 14.00 -1.89 0.75
C GLY A 8 13.47 -2.39 -0.60
N LEU A 9 13.93 -1.79 -1.69
CA LEU A 9 13.63 -2.25 -3.05
C LEU A 9 14.07 -3.72 -3.22
N SER A 10 13.26 -4.49 -3.97
CA SER A 10 13.54 -5.91 -4.26
C SER A 10 13.74 -6.83 -3.04
N SER A 11 13.29 -6.41 -1.85
CA SER A 11 13.42 -7.20 -0.61
C SER A 11 12.46 -8.39 -0.51
N GLY A 12 11.57 -8.62 -1.51
CA GLY A 12 10.62 -9.73 -1.53
C GLY A 12 9.24 -9.41 -0.96
N LYS A 13 8.91 -8.13 -0.72
CA LYS A 13 7.65 -7.70 -0.11
C LYS A 13 6.39 -8.23 -0.80
N THR A 14 6.30 -8.07 -2.11
CA THR A 14 5.16 -8.56 -2.90
C THR A 14 4.93 -10.06 -2.71
N ARG A 15 6.00 -10.85 -2.83
CA ARG A 15 5.93 -12.31 -2.63
C ARG A 15 5.48 -12.68 -1.22
N PHE A 16 6.04 -12.02 -0.21
CA PHE A 16 5.64 -12.20 1.17
C PHE A 16 4.17 -11.82 1.38
N ALA A 17 3.76 -10.63 0.91
CA ALA A 17 2.41 -10.11 1.05
C ALA A 17 1.36 -11.07 0.46
N LEU A 18 1.57 -11.57 -0.76
CA LEU A 18 0.69 -12.53 -1.41
C LEU A 18 0.63 -13.86 -0.66
N SER A 19 1.77 -14.39 -0.23
CA SER A 19 1.84 -15.61 0.56
C SER A 19 1.15 -15.46 1.91
N TYR A 20 1.32 -14.31 2.57
CA TYR A 20 0.70 -14.02 3.86
C TYR A 20 -0.82 -13.82 3.72
N ALA A 21 -1.25 -13.07 2.72
CA ALA A 21 -2.67 -12.86 2.41
C ALA A 21 -3.42 -14.18 2.18
N SER A 22 -2.80 -15.14 1.47
CA SER A 22 -3.41 -16.46 1.20
C SER A 22 -3.61 -17.32 2.45
N ARG A 23 -2.90 -17.04 3.54
CA ARG A 23 -3.08 -17.71 4.84
C ARG A 23 -4.20 -17.08 5.66
N LEU A 24 -4.45 -15.78 5.47
CA LEU A 24 -5.45 -15.05 6.24
C LEU A 24 -6.84 -15.15 5.64
N ALA A 25 -6.96 -15.21 4.32
CA ALA A 25 -8.24 -15.22 3.64
C ALA A 25 -8.24 -16.18 2.44
N ARG A 26 -9.44 -16.71 2.13
CA ARG A 26 -9.64 -17.59 0.98
C ARG A 26 -9.82 -16.81 -0.32
N GLU A 27 -10.26 -15.57 -0.23
CA GLU A 27 -10.56 -14.70 -1.34
C GLU A 27 -9.97 -13.32 -1.08
N GLY A 28 -9.62 -12.59 -2.12
CA GLY A 28 -9.09 -11.27 -1.97
C GLY A 28 -9.13 -10.44 -3.24
N ILE A 29 -8.78 -9.18 -3.06
CA ILE A 29 -8.57 -8.21 -4.12
C ILE A 29 -7.12 -7.76 -4.04
N TYR A 30 -6.39 -7.90 -5.15
CA TYR A 30 -5.05 -7.36 -5.29
C TYR A 30 -5.13 -6.06 -6.10
N VAL A 31 -4.77 -4.97 -5.46
CA VAL A 31 -4.75 -3.64 -6.06
C VAL A 31 -3.32 -3.33 -6.48
N ALA A 32 -3.05 -3.49 -7.78
CA ALA A 32 -1.76 -3.20 -8.38
C ALA A 32 -1.66 -1.71 -8.73
N ALA A 33 -0.72 -1.02 -8.11
CA ALA A 33 -0.46 0.40 -8.35
C ALA A 33 0.66 0.65 -9.39
N THR A 34 1.03 -0.38 -10.16
CA THR A 34 2.03 -0.31 -11.22
C THR A 34 1.51 -0.96 -12.49
N ASP A 35 1.96 -0.47 -13.66
CA ASP A 35 1.64 -1.05 -14.97
C ASP A 35 2.39 -2.38 -15.25
N ASN A 36 3.13 -2.91 -14.30
CA ASN A 36 3.94 -4.13 -14.47
C ASN A 36 3.07 -5.38 -14.34
N HIS A 37 2.35 -5.71 -15.42
CA HIS A 37 1.46 -6.87 -15.51
C HIS A 37 2.19 -8.22 -15.33
N ASP A 38 3.45 -8.30 -15.76
CA ASP A 38 4.23 -9.55 -15.79
C ASP A 38 4.58 -10.10 -14.40
N ARG A 39 4.61 -9.26 -13.36
CA ARG A 39 5.02 -9.67 -12.02
C ARG A 39 4.06 -10.63 -11.32
N LEU A 40 2.78 -10.58 -11.61
CA LEU A 40 1.78 -11.41 -10.92
C LEU A 40 1.80 -12.84 -11.45
N ASP A 41 2.01 -13.02 -12.73
CA ASP A 41 2.09 -14.34 -13.37
C ASP A 41 3.35 -15.08 -12.92
N GLU A 42 4.48 -14.36 -12.78
CA GLU A 42 5.72 -14.90 -12.24
C GLU A 42 5.61 -15.33 -10.77
N LEU A 43 4.82 -14.61 -9.97
CA LEU A 43 4.71 -14.82 -8.52
C LEU A 43 3.73 -15.93 -8.14
N ARG A 44 3.07 -16.59 -9.10
CA ARG A 44 2.05 -17.61 -8.85
C ARG A 44 1.04 -17.10 -7.80
N ALA A 45 0.45 -15.92 -8.05
CA ALA A 45 -0.57 -15.37 -7.18
C ALA A 45 -1.63 -16.44 -6.86
N PRO A 46 -2.10 -16.55 -5.62
CA PRO A 46 -3.14 -17.50 -5.28
C PRO A 46 -4.33 -17.34 -6.23
N ALA A 47 -4.81 -18.43 -6.80
CA ALA A 47 -5.83 -18.45 -7.86
C ALA A 47 -7.19 -17.79 -7.51
N ARG A 48 -7.29 -17.18 -6.33
CA ARG A 48 -8.49 -16.55 -5.78
C ARG A 48 -8.36 -15.05 -5.49
N LEU A 49 -7.29 -14.41 -5.99
CA LEU A 49 -7.15 -12.96 -5.91
C LEU A 49 -7.64 -12.32 -7.21
N ARG A 50 -8.70 -11.53 -7.12
CA ARG A 50 -9.12 -10.65 -8.22
C ARG A 50 -8.15 -9.46 -8.28
N THR A 51 -7.53 -9.22 -9.43
CA THR A 51 -6.63 -8.08 -9.61
C THR A 51 -7.37 -6.85 -10.11
N ILE A 52 -7.09 -5.70 -9.51
CA ILE A 52 -7.50 -4.38 -9.95
C ILE A 52 -6.24 -3.57 -10.23
N HIS A 53 -6.11 -3.03 -11.43
CA HIS A 53 -5.00 -2.16 -11.80
C HIS A 53 -5.39 -0.70 -11.60
N ILE A 54 -4.56 0.06 -10.90
CA ILE A 54 -4.70 1.51 -10.78
C ILE A 54 -4.00 2.15 -11.97
N ASN A 55 -4.77 2.57 -12.96
CA ASN A 55 -4.30 3.28 -14.14
C ASN A 55 -4.58 4.77 -13.98
N ALA A 56 -4.10 5.60 -14.92
CA ALA A 56 -4.25 7.06 -14.92
C ALA A 56 -5.70 7.61 -14.80
N GLY A 57 -6.71 6.76 -14.80
CA GLY A 57 -8.12 7.14 -14.62
C GLY A 57 -8.76 6.72 -13.29
N HIS A 58 -8.06 5.96 -12.46
CA HIS A 58 -8.59 5.46 -11.19
C HIS A 58 -7.74 5.93 -10.01
N SER A 59 -8.33 6.65 -9.08
CA SER A 59 -7.69 7.06 -7.83
C SER A 59 -7.69 5.91 -6.84
N LEU A 60 -6.55 5.58 -6.24
CA LEU A 60 -6.47 4.54 -5.22
C LEU A 60 -7.43 4.78 -4.04
N PRO A 61 -7.58 6.01 -3.50
CA PRO A 61 -8.59 6.29 -2.48
C PRO A 61 -10.01 5.92 -2.91
N ASP A 62 -10.40 6.27 -4.14
CA ASP A 62 -11.75 5.99 -4.66
C ASP A 62 -12.00 4.49 -4.81
N VAL A 63 -11.00 3.75 -5.30
CA VAL A 63 -11.09 2.29 -5.42
C VAL A 63 -11.25 1.63 -4.05
N LEU A 64 -10.49 2.06 -3.04
CA LEU A 64 -10.60 1.53 -1.70
C LEU A 64 -11.93 1.87 -1.03
N ASP A 65 -12.41 3.10 -1.18
CA ASP A 65 -13.70 3.53 -0.66
C ASP A 65 -14.84 2.73 -1.30
N HIS A 66 -14.78 2.53 -2.63
CA HIS A 66 -15.73 1.69 -3.34
C HIS A 66 -15.74 0.24 -2.84
N ILE A 67 -14.55 -0.37 -2.70
CA ILE A 67 -14.43 -1.73 -2.13
C ILE A 67 -15.01 -1.78 -0.71
N ASN A 68 -14.75 -0.77 0.11
CA ASN A 68 -15.22 -0.69 1.49
C ASN A 68 -16.76 -0.60 1.56
N ARG A 69 -17.38 0.21 0.68
CA ARG A 69 -18.85 0.37 0.61
C ARG A 69 -19.57 -0.86 0.04
N GLU A 70 -18.98 -1.52 -0.95
CA GLU A 70 -19.56 -2.72 -1.57
C GLU A 70 -19.33 -3.99 -0.75
N SER A 71 -18.41 -3.95 0.20
CA SER A 71 -18.13 -5.08 1.09
C SER A 71 -19.31 -5.26 2.04
N ASN A 72 -20.20 -6.21 1.73
CA ASN A 72 -21.24 -6.64 2.65
C ASN A 72 -20.58 -7.03 3.98
N LEU A 73 -21.08 -6.56 5.11
CA LEU A 73 -20.55 -6.79 6.47
C LEU A 73 -20.19 -8.27 6.72
N PHE A 74 -20.93 -9.20 6.13
CA PHE A 74 -20.68 -10.65 6.25
C PHE A 74 -19.56 -11.18 5.35
N ALA A 75 -19.14 -10.44 4.31
CA ALA A 75 -18.06 -10.83 3.40
C ALA A 75 -16.72 -10.14 3.73
N ALA A 76 -16.76 -9.03 4.47
CA ALA A 76 -15.58 -8.25 4.83
C ALA A 76 -14.57 -9.04 5.67
N GLU A 77 -15.04 -9.93 6.56
CA GLU A 77 -14.17 -10.78 7.40
C GLU A 77 -13.49 -11.92 6.64
N ARG A 78 -13.96 -12.26 5.43
CA ARG A 78 -13.47 -13.40 4.63
C ARG A 78 -12.62 -12.96 3.44
N ARG A 79 -12.57 -11.67 3.16
CA ARG A 79 -11.87 -11.09 2.01
C ARG A 79 -10.72 -10.20 2.47
N ILE A 80 -9.55 -10.38 1.87
CA ILE A 80 -8.41 -9.50 2.08
C ILE A 80 -8.24 -8.57 0.88
N VAL A 81 -7.89 -7.31 1.14
CA VAL A 81 -7.43 -6.37 0.12
C VAL A 81 -5.92 -6.20 0.30
N VAL A 82 -5.17 -6.40 -0.77
CA VAL A 82 -3.73 -6.20 -0.83
C VAL A 82 -3.42 -5.03 -1.74
N ILE A 83 -2.76 -4.00 -1.23
CA ILE A 83 -2.30 -2.85 -2.01
C ILE A 83 -0.80 -3.00 -2.26
N ASP A 84 -0.39 -3.08 -3.54
CA ASP A 84 1.02 -3.19 -3.92
C ASP A 84 1.36 -2.26 -5.09
N SER A 85 2.06 -1.16 -4.84
CA SER A 85 2.49 -0.60 -3.57
C SER A 85 2.07 0.87 -3.47
N LEU A 86 1.96 1.38 -2.24
CA LEU A 86 1.69 2.81 -2.03
C LEU A 86 2.77 3.70 -2.63
N THR A 87 4.03 3.27 -2.53
CA THR A 87 5.16 3.98 -3.10
C THR A 87 5.04 4.14 -4.61
N ALA A 88 4.62 3.08 -5.31
CA ALA A 88 4.40 3.12 -6.75
C ALA A 88 3.21 4.00 -7.13
N TRP A 89 2.11 3.95 -6.36
CA TRP A 89 0.98 4.82 -6.56
C TRP A 89 1.36 6.30 -6.45
N LEU A 90 2.01 6.71 -5.34
CA LEU A 90 2.41 8.10 -5.16
C LEU A 90 3.42 8.56 -6.24
N ALA A 91 4.35 7.69 -6.63
CA ALA A 91 5.27 7.98 -7.72
C ALA A 91 4.53 8.19 -9.05
N GLY A 92 3.49 7.41 -9.33
CA GLY A 92 2.62 7.56 -10.50
C GLY A 92 1.87 8.90 -10.49
N GLU A 93 1.27 9.27 -9.36
CA GLU A 93 0.58 10.56 -9.20
C GLU A 93 1.53 11.74 -9.42
N MET A 94 2.78 11.62 -9.00
CA MET A 94 3.77 12.68 -9.14
C MET A 94 4.39 12.78 -10.53
N LYS A 95 4.37 11.70 -11.34
CA LYS A 95 4.89 11.73 -12.73
C LYS A 95 4.05 12.58 -13.67
N SER A 96 2.75 12.64 -13.45
CA SER A 96 1.80 13.22 -14.39
C SER A 96 1.82 14.75 -14.41
N CYS A 97 2.24 15.44 -13.34
CA CYS A 97 2.16 16.90 -13.25
C CYS A 97 3.02 17.46 -12.11
N TRP A 98 3.80 18.49 -12.39
CA TRP A 98 4.69 19.08 -11.39
C TRP A 98 4.65 20.61 -11.30
N ASN A 99 3.45 21.16 -11.18
CA ASN A 99 3.27 22.56 -10.83
C ASN A 99 2.65 22.72 -9.43
N THR A 100 2.54 23.96 -8.94
CA THR A 100 2.01 24.22 -7.59
C THR A 100 0.56 23.76 -7.41
N ALA A 101 -0.28 23.89 -8.43
CA ALA A 101 -1.68 23.46 -8.38
C ALA A 101 -1.80 21.93 -8.28
N ASP A 102 -0.93 21.20 -8.98
CA ASP A 102 -0.92 19.75 -8.96
C ASP A 102 -0.41 19.21 -7.62
N ARG A 103 0.56 19.88 -7.00
CA ARG A 103 1.01 19.53 -5.64
C ARG A 103 -0.14 19.60 -4.62
N ILE A 104 -1.00 20.61 -4.70
CA ILE A 104 -2.17 20.73 -3.82
C ILE A 104 -3.12 19.56 -4.05
N LYS A 105 -3.37 19.20 -5.32
CA LYS A 105 -4.23 18.05 -5.68
C LYS A 105 -3.66 16.73 -5.18
N ILE A 106 -2.36 16.48 -5.38
CA ILE A 106 -1.70 15.26 -4.91
C ILE A 106 -1.77 15.18 -3.39
N LYS A 107 -1.48 16.27 -2.69
CA LYS A 107 -1.60 16.32 -1.23
C LYS A 107 -3.01 15.99 -0.77
N ALA A 108 -4.04 16.54 -1.42
CA ALA A 108 -5.43 16.22 -1.11
C ALA A 108 -5.74 14.73 -1.31
N LYS A 109 -5.23 14.10 -2.38
CA LYS A 109 -5.36 12.65 -2.60
C LYS A 109 -4.65 11.84 -1.52
N VAL A 110 -3.49 12.28 -1.05
CA VAL A 110 -2.74 11.62 0.05
C VAL A 110 -3.54 11.70 1.35
N GLU A 111 -4.12 12.85 1.68
CA GLU A 111 -4.96 12.98 2.87
C GLU A 111 -6.23 12.12 2.77
N LEU A 112 -6.91 12.12 1.62
CA LEU A 112 -8.06 11.26 1.38
C LEU A 112 -7.69 9.77 1.53
N LEU A 113 -6.52 9.35 1.02
CA LEU A 113 -6.04 7.98 1.18
C LEU A 113 -5.87 7.61 2.65
N LYS A 114 -5.30 8.49 3.46
CA LYS A 114 -5.14 8.29 4.91
C LYS A 114 -6.50 8.07 5.58
N GLU A 115 -7.49 8.90 5.26
CA GLU A 115 -8.85 8.78 5.80
C GLU A 115 -9.49 7.45 5.43
N VAL A 116 -9.39 7.05 4.17
CA VAL A 116 -9.96 5.79 3.68
C VAL A 116 -9.27 4.58 4.33
N ILE A 117 -7.94 4.60 4.48
CA ILE A 117 -7.20 3.51 5.14
C ILE A 117 -7.65 3.37 6.60
N VAL A 118 -7.80 4.48 7.33
CA VAL A 118 -8.21 4.46 8.74
C VAL A 118 -9.66 3.99 8.92
N SER A 119 -10.54 4.34 7.98
CA SER A 119 -11.97 3.97 8.01
C SER A 119 -12.26 2.59 7.42
N TYR A 120 -11.26 1.91 6.84
CA TYR A 120 -11.45 0.63 6.16
C TYR A 120 -11.89 -0.47 7.14
N GLN A 121 -13.03 -1.11 6.83
CA GLN A 121 -13.62 -2.16 7.65
C GLN A 121 -13.37 -3.54 7.03
N GLY A 122 -12.24 -4.16 7.33
CA GLY A 122 -11.91 -5.48 6.81
C GLY A 122 -10.44 -5.82 6.98
N LEU A 123 -9.98 -6.85 6.26
CA LEU A 123 -8.57 -7.22 6.20
C LEU A 123 -7.89 -6.38 5.11
N LEU A 124 -6.98 -5.49 5.49
CA LEU A 124 -6.22 -4.65 4.59
C LEU A 124 -4.72 -4.89 4.79
N LEU A 125 -4.04 -5.33 3.74
CA LEU A 125 -2.59 -5.50 3.72
C LEU A 125 -1.98 -4.48 2.76
N ILE A 126 -1.06 -3.67 3.26
CA ILE A 126 -0.43 -2.59 2.52
C ILE A 126 1.06 -2.85 2.36
N VAL A 127 1.51 -2.89 1.10
CA VAL A 127 2.93 -2.93 0.76
C VAL A 127 3.43 -1.52 0.50
N THR A 128 4.54 -1.18 1.13
CA THR A 128 5.20 0.11 0.97
C THR A 128 6.72 -0.05 1.00
N ASN A 129 7.46 0.99 0.63
CA ASN A 129 8.92 1.00 0.75
C ASN A 129 9.35 1.93 1.88
N GLU A 130 10.44 1.56 2.53
CA GLU A 130 11.23 2.52 3.31
C GLU A 130 11.93 3.46 2.35
N MET A 131 11.79 4.75 2.60
CA MET A 131 12.34 5.79 1.75
C MET A 131 13.55 6.43 2.42
N HIS A 132 14.67 6.36 1.72
CA HIS A 132 15.87 7.10 2.09
C HIS A 132 16.05 8.21 1.06
N GLY A 133 16.14 9.47 1.51
CA GLY A 133 16.41 10.61 0.64
C GLY A 133 17.84 10.57 0.10
N SER A 134 18.06 11.16 -1.07
CA SER A 134 19.41 11.40 -1.59
C SER A 134 20.14 12.46 -0.76
N LEU A 135 21.48 12.55 -0.90
CA LEU A 135 22.29 13.58 -0.22
C LEU A 135 21.92 15.00 -0.64
N HIS A 136 21.44 15.17 -1.88
CA HIS A 136 21.02 16.46 -2.45
C HIS A 136 19.63 16.31 -3.11
N PRO A 137 18.55 16.15 -2.31
CA PRO A 137 17.24 15.89 -2.85
C PRO A 137 16.66 17.12 -3.56
N SER A 138 16.02 16.89 -4.71
CA SER A 138 15.22 17.90 -5.38
C SER A 138 14.01 18.31 -4.52
N LYS A 139 13.31 19.39 -4.89
CA LYS A 139 12.07 19.78 -4.20
C LYS A 139 11.01 18.69 -4.30
N GLU A 140 10.95 18.03 -5.44
CA GLU A 140 10.06 16.91 -5.75
C GLU A 140 10.36 15.72 -4.83
N GLU A 141 11.61 15.32 -4.77
CA GLU A 141 12.04 14.21 -3.94
C GLU A 141 11.76 14.48 -2.45
N LYS A 142 11.99 15.71 -1.97
CA LYS A 142 11.63 16.10 -0.60
C LYS A 142 10.14 15.94 -0.32
N CYS A 143 9.28 16.39 -1.24
CA CYS A 143 7.84 16.23 -1.08
C CYS A 143 7.43 14.77 -1.09
N PHE A 144 7.96 13.98 -2.04
CA PHE A 144 7.68 12.56 -2.13
C PHE A 144 8.06 11.81 -0.85
N VAL A 145 9.29 12.00 -0.38
CA VAL A 145 9.79 11.37 0.85
C VAL A 145 8.96 11.80 2.06
N SER A 146 8.65 13.10 2.17
CA SER A 146 7.84 13.61 3.28
C SER A 146 6.43 12.99 3.29
N TRP A 147 5.74 12.99 2.16
CA TRP A 147 4.39 12.43 2.07
C TRP A 147 4.37 10.91 2.32
N MET A 148 5.36 10.19 1.77
CA MET A 148 5.48 8.76 2.06
C MET A 148 5.79 8.47 3.52
N ALA A 149 6.66 9.27 4.16
CA ALA A 149 6.96 9.13 5.57
C ALA A 149 5.71 9.36 6.43
N ASP A 150 4.91 10.39 6.13
CA ASP A 150 3.66 10.69 6.84
C ASP A 150 2.64 9.56 6.71
N VAL A 151 2.47 9.02 5.49
CA VAL A 151 1.57 7.88 5.24
C VAL A 151 2.07 6.62 5.93
N ASN A 152 3.36 6.31 5.82
CA ASN A 152 3.97 5.13 6.45
C ASN A 152 3.86 5.20 7.98
N HIS A 153 4.07 6.38 8.57
CA HIS A 153 3.92 6.60 10.01
C HIS A 153 2.47 6.35 10.47
N LEU A 154 1.49 6.91 9.75
CA LEU A 154 0.08 6.67 10.04
C LEU A 154 -0.26 5.19 9.96
N ILE A 155 0.13 4.51 8.88
CA ILE A 155 -0.16 3.09 8.70
C ILE A 155 0.49 2.25 9.80
N ALA A 156 1.78 2.47 10.08
CA ALA A 156 2.49 1.74 11.12
C ALA A 156 1.84 1.92 12.50
N SER A 157 1.44 3.16 12.84
CA SER A 157 0.79 3.46 14.13
C SER A 157 -0.60 2.83 14.29
N ARG A 158 -1.29 2.52 13.18
CA ARG A 158 -2.64 1.95 13.15
C ARG A 158 -2.65 0.46 12.82
N SER A 159 -1.51 -0.10 12.38
CA SER A 159 -1.42 -1.50 12.00
C SER A 159 -1.47 -2.44 13.21
N ASP A 160 -2.23 -3.52 13.05
CA ASP A 160 -2.23 -4.64 14.00
C ASP A 160 -0.93 -5.45 13.88
N GLN A 161 -0.37 -5.51 12.66
CA GLN A 161 0.89 -6.18 12.38
C GLN A 161 1.75 -5.35 11.42
N VAL A 162 3.04 -5.25 11.71
CA VAL A 162 4.03 -4.59 10.86
C VAL A 162 5.16 -5.58 10.59
N PHE A 163 5.40 -5.84 9.30
CA PHE A 163 6.49 -6.68 8.83
C PHE A 163 7.54 -5.84 8.10
N VAL A 164 8.79 -6.00 8.50
CA VAL A 164 9.94 -5.43 7.80
C VAL A 164 10.65 -6.55 7.04
N LEU A 165 10.83 -6.34 5.73
CA LEU A 165 11.54 -7.29 4.88
C LEU A 165 12.94 -6.79 4.54
N ASN A 166 13.91 -7.66 4.82
CA ASN A 166 15.29 -7.47 4.40
C ASN A 166 15.80 -8.76 3.76
N SER A 167 16.28 -8.67 2.50
CA SER A 167 16.91 -9.79 1.78
C SER A 167 16.06 -11.08 1.77
N GLY A 168 14.74 -10.95 1.62
CA GLY A 168 13.80 -12.08 1.61
C GLY A 168 13.37 -12.59 2.98
N ILE A 169 13.90 -12.05 4.07
CA ILE A 169 13.54 -12.40 5.44
C ILE A 169 12.53 -11.38 5.96
N ALA A 170 11.39 -11.87 6.46
CA ALA A 170 10.37 -11.04 7.09
C ALA A 170 10.49 -11.11 8.61
N ALA A 171 10.60 -9.95 9.26
CA ALA A 171 10.53 -9.81 10.70
C ALA A 171 9.25 -9.08 11.09
N GLU A 172 8.45 -9.65 11.99
CA GLU A 172 7.31 -8.95 12.60
C GLU A 172 7.84 -8.05 13.72
N VAL A 173 7.70 -6.74 13.53
CA VAL A 173 8.20 -5.73 14.47
C VAL A 173 7.11 -5.09 15.33
N SER A 174 5.85 -5.45 15.13
CA SER A 174 4.71 -4.94 15.90
C SER A 174 4.68 -5.47 17.34
N LYS A 175 5.29 -6.62 17.60
CA LYS A 175 5.39 -7.21 18.94
C LYS A 175 6.53 -6.53 19.72
N GLY A 176 6.18 -5.87 20.82
CA GLY A 176 7.15 -5.17 21.68
C GLY A 176 7.45 -3.72 21.25
N GLN A 177 6.64 -3.15 20.36
CA GLN A 177 6.76 -1.73 19.98
C GLN A 177 6.52 -0.80 21.17
N ILE A 178 7.38 0.22 21.26
CA ILE A 178 7.09 1.43 22.04
C ILE A 178 6.46 2.44 21.06
N ARG A 179 5.17 2.70 21.20
CA ARG A 179 4.49 3.75 20.43
C ARG A 179 4.69 5.09 21.16
N TYR A 180 5.22 6.07 20.49
CA TYR A 180 5.49 7.43 21.02
C TYR A 180 4.70 8.49 20.24
#